data_73c90ea656bdf3449774b2bcd020164f
#
_entry.id   73c90ea656bdf3449774b2bcd020164f
#
_cell.length_a   1.000
_cell.length_b   1.000
_cell.length_c   1.000
_cell.angle_alpha   90.00
_cell.angle_beta   90.00
_cell.angle_gamma   90.00
#
_symmetry.space_group_name_H-M   'P 1'
#
loop_
_entity.id
_entity.type
_entity.pdbx_description
1 polymer ?
#
loop_
_entity_poly.entity_id
_entity_poly.type
_entity_poly.pdbx_seq_one_letter_code
_entity_poly.pdbx_strand_id
1 'polypeptide(L)' 'MIWLVSYDIANPKRLNKVAAYCEKFGLRLQKSTFQIDTEKDILENLLEGLKEIMNRK' A
#
# COMPACT_ATOMS: atom_id res chain seq x y z
N MET A 1 8.90 12.80 5.18
CA MET A 1 9.46 11.58 5.78
C MET A 1 9.19 10.40 4.84
N ILE A 2 10.18 9.54 4.67
CA ILE A 2 10.08 8.41 3.75
C ILE A 2 9.71 7.15 4.53
N TRP A 3 8.71 6.43 4.02
CA TRP A 3 8.22 5.20 4.62
C TRP A 3 8.34 4.05 3.62
N LEU A 4 8.68 2.88 4.13
CA LEU A 4 8.65 1.66 3.33
C LEU A 4 7.44 0.84 3.76
N VAL A 5 6.56 0.55 2.82
CA VAL A 5 5.36 -0.24 3.06
C VAL A 5 5.48 -1.55 2.30
N SER A 6 5.45 -2.65 3.05
CA SER A 6 5.51 -4.00 2.46
C SER A 6 4.29 -4.79 2.89
N TYR A 7 3.83 -5.66 2.01
CA TYR A 7 2.70 -6.53 2.32
C TYR A 7 2.89 -7.90 1.67
N ASP A 8 2.24 -8.89 2.24
CA ASP A 8 2.30 -10.27 1.75
C ASP A 8 0.87 -10.72 1.42
N ILE A 9 0.55 -10.71 0.12
CA ILE A 9 -0.79 -11.05 -0.36
C ILE A 9 -0.67 -12.13 -1.43
N ALA A 10 -1.25 -13.29 -1.15
CA ALA A 10 -1.20 -14.44 -2.06
C ALA A 10 -2.19 -14.31 -3.22
N ASN A 11 -3.32 -13.65 -3.01
CA ASN A 11 -4.35 -13.51 -4.03
C ASN A 11 -3.93 -12.48 -5.08
N PRO A 12 -3.74 -12.88 -6.36
CA PRO A 12 -3.24 -11.96 -7.38
C PRO A 12 -4.19 -10.78 -7.67
N LYS A 13 -5.49 -10.99 -7.59
CA LYS A 13 -6.45 -9.89 -7.82
C LYS A 13 -6.35 -8.86 -6.72
N ARG A 14 -6.24 -9.30 -5.46
CA ARG A 14 -6.10 -8.41 -4.31
C ARG A 14 -4.75 -7.71 -4.36
N LEU A 15 -3.69 -8.43 -4.71
CA LEU A 15 -2.36 -7.86 -4.86
C LEU A 15 -2.37 -6.71 -5.87
N ASN A 16 -3.02 -6.89 -7.01
CA ASN A 16 -3.11 -5.85 -8.03
C ASN A 16 -3.88 -4.63 -7.55
N LYS A 17 -4.95 -4.83 -6.79
CA LYS A 17 -5.72 -3.71 -6.22
C LYS A 17 -4.91 -2.92 -5.21
N VAL A 18 -4.19 -3.61 -4.34
CA VAL A 18 -3.33 -2.97 -3.35
C VAL A 18 -2.19 -2.21 -4.05
N ALA A 19 -1.58 -2.83 -5.05
CA ALA A 19 -0.50 -2.20 -5.80
C ALA A 19 -1.00 -0.92 -6.49
N ALA A 20 -2.15 -0.97 -7.15
CA ALA A 20 -2.72 0.20 -7.81
C ALA A 20 -3.02 1.31 -6.82
N TYR A 21 -3.52 0.97 -5.65
CA TYR A 21 -3.78 1.94 -4.59
C TYR A 21 -2.49 2.60 -4.10
N CYS A 22 -1.48 1.81 -3.81
CA CYS A 22 -0.20 2.32 -3.30
C CYS A 22 0.54 3.16 -4.34
N GLU A 23 0.44 2.82 -5.61
CA GLU A 23 1.10 3.56 -6.69
C GLU A 23 0.60 4.99 -6.81
N LYS A 24 -0.60 5.29 -6.32
CA LYS A 24 -1.12 6.66 -6.28
C LYS A 24 -0.37 7.54 -5.29
N PHE A 25 0.27 6.95 -4.30
CA PHE A 25 0.88 7.68 -3.20
C PHE A 25 2.40 7.59 -3.18
N GLY A 26 2.98 6.64 -3.89
CA GLY A 26 4.41 6.42 -3.81
C GLY A 26 4.97 5.65 -4.99
N LEU A 27 6.23 5.24 -4.83
CA LEU A 27 6.99 4.55 -5.86
C LEU A 27 7.08 3.06 -5.54
N ARG A 28 6.74 2.23 -6.50
CA ARG A 28 6.86 0.78 -6.36
C ARG A 28 8.32 0.36 -6.54
N LEU A 29 8.91 -0.18 -5.47
CA LEU A 29 10.29 -0.65 -5.50
C LEU A 29 10.37 -2.12 -5.88
N GLN A 30 9.46 -2.91 -5.36
CA GLN A 30 9.36 -4.33 -5.62
C GLN A 30 7.88 -4.69 -5.77
N LYS A 31 7.61 -5.93 -6.10
CA LYS A 31 6.25 -6.42 -6.34
C LYS A 31 5.27 -6.06 -5.21
N SER A 32 5.76 -6.10 -3.98
CA SER A 32 4.93 -5.85 -2.80
C SER A 32 5.56 -4.84 -1.84
N THR A 33 6.46 -3.99 -2.32
CA THR A 33 7.12 -2.99 -1.49
C THR A 33 7.03 -1.62 -2.16
N PHE A 34 6.58 -0.62 -1.39
CA PHE A 34 6.41 0.75 -1.89
C PHE A 34 7.15 1.73 -1.00
N GLN A 35 7.74 2.73 -1.63
CA GLN A 35 8.35 3.86 -0.95
C GLN A 35 7.39 5.03 -1.02
N ILE A 36 6.97 5.54 0.13
CA ILE A 36 6.00 6.63 0.22
C ILE A 36 6.62 7.77 1.01
N ASP A 37 6.68 8.95 0.40
CA ASP A 37 7.19 10.15 1.04
C ASP A 37 6.00 11.02 1.46
N THR A 38 5.67 11.00 2.75
CA THR A 38 4.52 11.73 3.27
C THR A 38 4.63 11.92 4.78
N GLU A 39 3.71 12.70 5.32
CA GLU A 39 3.59 12.90 6.77
C GLU A 39 2.92 11.68 7.43
N LYS A 40 3.17 11.52 8.72
CA LYS A 40 2.69 10.36 9.46
C LYS A 40 1.17 10.24 9.46
N ASP A 41 0.46 11.33 9.62
CA ASP A 41 -1.00 11.34 9.65
C ASP A 41 -1.60 10.92 8.30
N ILE A 42 -0.98 11.37 7.21
CA ILE A 42 -1.40 10.97 5.86
C ILE A 42 -1.10 9.49 5.64
N LEU A 43 0.04 9.01 6.13
CA LEU A 43 0.39 7.60 6.06
C LEU A 43 -0.63 6.74 6.81
N GLU A 44 -1.06 7.17 7.98
CA GLU A 44 -2.05 6.45 8.76
C GLU A 44 -3.38 6.32 8.01
N ASN A 45 -3.81 7.39 7.34
CA ASN A 45 -5.02 7.35 6.51
C ASN A 45 -4.87 6.39 5.34
N LEU A 46 -3.70 6.37 4.73
CA LEU A 46 -3.39 5.45 3.63
C LEU A 46 -3.46 4.00 4.11
N LEU A 47 -2.88 3.71 5.27
CA LEU A 47 -2.89 2.37 5.83
C LEU A 47 -4.30 1.90 6.18
N GLU A 48 -5.16 2.82 6.61
CA GLU A 48 -6.57 2.50 6.86
C GLU A 48 -7.28 2.07 5.58
N GLY A 49 -7.05 2.79 4.49
CA GLY A 49 -7.59 2.41 3.19
C GLY A 49 -7.09 1.07 2.71
N LEU A 50 -5.80 0.78 2.95
CA LEU A 50 -5.21 -0.51 2.64
C LEU A 50 -5.88 -1.63 3.43
N LYS A 51 -6.13 -1.40 4.71
CA LYS A 51 -6.79 -2.37 5.57
C LYS A 51 -8.15 -2.76 5.02
N GLU A 52 -8.91 -1.79 4.54
CA GLU A 52 -10.22 -2.07 3.95
C GLU A 52 -10.12 -2.96 2.73
N ILE A 53 -9.15 -2.68 1.85
CA ILE A 53 -8.94 -3.48 0.65
C ILE A 53 -8.54 -4.91 1.03
N MET A 54 -7.65 -5.05 2.01
CA MET A 54 -7.13 -6.34 2.43
C MET A 54 -8.16 -7.19 3.18
N ASN A 55 -9.12 -6.55 3.84
CA ASN A 55 -10.15 -7.25 4.61
C ASN A 55 -11.40 -7.61 3.79
N ARG A 56 -11.48 -7.16 2.56
CA ARG A 56 -12.59 -7.53 1.67
C ARG A 56 -12.49 -8.99 1.27
N LYS A 57 -13.58 -9.67 1.46
CA LYS A 57 -13.70 -11.08 1.03
C LYS A 57 -14.17 -11.15 -0.41
#